data_57d61b6d39ee0fac02e18b9abdbc9963
#
_entry.id   57d61b6d39ee0fac02e18b9abdbc9963
#
_cell.length_a   1.000
_cell.length_b   1.000
_cell.length_c   1.000
_cell.angle_alpha   90.00
_cell.angle_beta   90.00
_cell.angle_gamma   90.00
#
_symmetry.space_group_name_H-M   'P 1'
#
loop_
_entity.id
_entity.type
_entity.pdbx_description
1 polymer ?
#
loop_
_entity_poly.entity_id
_entity_poly.type
_entity_poly.pdbx_seq_one_letter_code
_entity_poly.pdbx_strand_id
1 'polypeptide(L)'
;MANIFIGNSIPPYRIDTYNVLAKMGFSMYFYSDRDPDIVNMDALLELCEFKPTYLQGKQLGRMSRTICFGLWGIIKKEKPKVIIVPEFQIVLWQILILKWLTCSKFKIISMCDDSYDMIANDNDFSRVHKWLRRLVPRLVDDIILLDVKAKDWYQEHFQKGIWLPILRNDDLESDKYRKVLPRSIEIAAHYGLSTTKVILFVGRLVKVKNVSGIIEAYARMTEHCKLVIIGDGEEMNDLQALASSISKEVLFLGRIEGEELRAWYNIADVFVLLSTLEPYGAVINEALLAGNRIVISQKAGACCLVSKDNGEIVDPYHIVETANALDRQVRMAGDKKEIRFRPSLMKVSFQERMNYLMQRLQRIRLGL
;
A
#
# COMPACT_ATOMS: atom_id res chain seq x y z
N MET A 1 -18.47 -2.70 -25.15
CA MET A 1 -17.15 -3.28 -25.44
C MET A 1 -16.41 -3.38 -24.13
N ALA A 2 -16.05 -4.58 -23.73
CA ALA A 2 -15.45 -4.87 -22.44
C ALA A 2 -14.00 -4.41 -22.36
N ASN A 3 -13.56 -4.04 -21.17
CA ASN A 3 -12.16 -3.98 -20.77
C ASN A 3 -11.91 -5.13 -19.80
N ILE A 4 -10.67 -5.59 -19.68
CA ILE A 4 -10.32 -6.70 -18.80
C ILE A 4 -9.27 -6.24 -17.81
N PHE A 5 -9.49 -6.53 -16.54
CA PHE A 5 -8.50 -6.48 -15.48
C PHE A 5 -8.14 -7.91 -15.08
N ILE A 6 -6.86 -8.21 -15.00
CA ILE A 6 -6.36 -9.48 -14.47
C ILE A 6 -5.48 -9.17 -13.29
N GLY A 7 -5.81 -9.72 -12.13
CA GLY A 7 -5.06 -9.55 -10.88
C GLY A 7 -4.59 -10.87 -10.31
N ASN A 8 -3.68 -10.81 -9.34
CA ASN A 8 -3.25 -11.97 -8.57
C ASN A 8 -4.37 -12.40 -7.60
N SER A 9 -4.55 -11.62 -6.55
CA SER A 9 -5.58 -11.74 -5.52
C SER A 9 -6.30 -10.41 -5.35
N ILE A 10 -7.24 -10.34 -4.41
CA ILE A 10 -7.95 -9.10 -4.06
C ILE A 10 -7.40 -8.61 -2.71
N PRO A 11 -6.35 -7.77 -2.67
CA PRO A 11 -5.86 -7.24 -1.42
C PRO A 11 -6.78 -6.12 -0.91
N PRO A 12 -6.97 -6.01 0.44
CA PRO A 12 -7.90 -5.06 1.05
C PRO A 12 -7.67 -3.61 0.61
N TYR A 13 -6.41 -3.23 0.45
CA TYR A 13 -6.00 -1.86 0.12
C TYR A 13 -6.24 -1.47 -1.35
N ARG A 14 -6.69 -2.39 -2.21
CA ARG A 14 -7.00 -2.12 -3.62
C ARG A 14 -8.48 -2.19 -3.98
N ILE A 15 -9.35 -2.57 -3.04
CA ILE A 15 -10.80 -2.76 -3.30
C ILE A 15 -11.42 -1.50 -3.87
N ASP A 16 -11.15 -0.33 -3.29
CA ASP A 16 -11.73 0.92 -3.75
C ASP A 16 -11.34 1.21 -5.22
N THR A 17 -10.07 0.96 -5.59
CA THR A 17 -9.60 1.07 -6.97
C THR A 17 -10.29 0.05 -7.89
N TYR A 18 -10.44 -1.20 -7.43
CA TYR A 18 -11.08 -2.25 -8.22
C TYR A 18 -12.57 -1.98 -8.43
N ASN A 19 -13.28 -1.45 -7.42
CA ASN A 19 -14.66 -1.02 -7.54
C ASN A 19 -14.82 0.07 -8.62
N VAL A 20 -13.90 1.04 -8.67
CA VAL A 20 -13.91 2.07 -9.72
C VAL A 20 -13.63 1.46 -11.10
N LEU A 21 -12.65 0.57 -11.24
CA LEU A 21 -12.39 -0.11 -12.51
C LEU A 21 -13.60 -0.92 -12.99
N ALA A 22 -14.29 -1.62 -12.08
CA ALA A 22 -15.49 -2.36 -12.41
C ALA A 22 -16.63 -1.43 -12.88
N LYS A 23 -16.85 -0.29 -12.21
CA LYS A 23 -17.79 0.76 -12.66
C LYS A 23 -17.43 1.33 -14.03
N MET A 24 -16.14 1.34 -14.38
CA MET A 24 -15.68 1.73 -15.73
C MET A 24 -15.89 0.64 -16.79
N GLY A 25 -16.48 -0.49 -16.44
CA GLY A 25 -16.81 -1.60 -17.33
C GLY A 25 -15.65 -2.58 -17.55
N PHE A 26 -14.74 -2.69 -16.58
CA PHE A 26 -13.74 -3.75 -16.56
C PHE A 26 -14.35 -5.05 -16.02
N SER A 27 -14.19 -6.14 -16.77
CA SER A 27 -14.41 -7.50 -16.26
C SER A 27 -13.22 -7.89 -15.38
N MET A 28 -13.50 -8.27 -14.14
CA MET A 28 -12.49 -8.47 -13.09
C MET A 28 -12.13 -9.96 -12.96
N TYR A 29 -10.93 -10.32 -13.40
CA TYR A 29 -10.39 -11.68 -13.34
C TYR A 29 -9.25 -11.77 -12.33
N PHE A 30 -9.21 -12.84 -11.54
CA PHE A 30 -8.14 -13.13 -10.60
C PHE A 30 -7.69 -14.58 -10.74
N TYR A 31 -6.41 -14.87 -10.49
CA TYR A 31 -5.90 -16.24 -10.58
C TYR A 31 -5.52 -16.84 -9.22
N SER A 32 -5.80 -16.14 -8.12
CA SER A 32 -5.81 -16.69 -6.77
C SER A 32 -7.08 -16.24 -6.05
N ASP A 33 -7.78 -17.21 -5.47
CA ASP A 33 -8.95 -16.99 -4.61
C ASP A 33 -8.55 -16.75 -3.14
N ARG A 34 -7.28 -16.90 -2.82
CA ARG A 34 -6.72 -16.74 -1.47
C ARG A 34 -5.50 -15.85 -1.50
N ASP A 35 -5.38 -15.05 -0.45
CA ASP A 35 -4.18 -14.31 -0.10
C ASP A 35 -3.73 -14.81 1.28
N PRO A 36 -2.49 -15.31 1.43
CA PRO A 36 -2.02 -15.87 2.72
C PRO A 36 -2.06 -14.87 3.88
N ASP A 37 -2.02 -13.59 3.56
CA ASP A 37 -2.04 -12.50 4.55
C ASP A 37 -3.47 -12.08 4.96
N ILE A 38 -4.52 -12.66 4.35
CA ILE A 38 -5.93 -12.29 4.61
C ILE A 38 -6.63 -13.41 5.39
N VAL A 39 -7.09 -13.09 6.59
CA VAL A 39 -7.76 -14.04 7.50
C VAL A 39 -9.22 -14.27 7.10
N ASN A 40 -9.94 -13.23 6.67
CA ASN A 40 -11.35 -13.31 6.33
C ASN A 40 -11.62 -12.82 4.91
N MET A 41 -11.50 -13.72 3.93
CA MET A 41 -11.72 -13.42 2.53
C MET A 41 -13.21 -13.13 2.23
N ASP A 42 -14.14 -13.79 2.91
CA ASP A 42 -15.57 -13.60 2.66
C ASP A 42 -16.02 -12.19 3.01
N ALA A 43 -15.62 -11.68 4.18
CA ALA A 43 -15.89 -10.30 4.57
C ALA A 43 -15.23 -9.28 3.61
N LEU A 44 -14.08 -9.62 3.02
CA LEU A 44 -13.43 -8.80 2.02
C LEU A 44 -14.21 -8.75 0.72
N LEU A 45 -14.77 -9.89 0.28
CA LEU A 45 -15.57 -9.99 -0.94
C LEU A 45 -16.89 -9.22 -0.83
N GLU A 46 -17.45 -9.09 0.37
CA GLU A 46 -18.66 -8.26 0.61
C GLU A 46 -18.41 -6.76 0.33
N LEU A 47 -17.15 -6.30 0.40
CA LEU A 47 -16.79 -4.92 0.06
C LEU A 47 -16.59 -4.69 -1.45
N CYS A 48 -16.58 -5.76 -2.24
CA CYS A 48 -16.44 -5.67 -3.69
C CYS A 48 -17.79 -5.36 -4.35
N GLU A 49 -17.86 -4.25 -5.09
CA GLU A 49 -19.04 -3.88 -5.89
C GLU A 49 -19.06 -4.60 -7.25
N PHE A 50 -18.31 -5.68 -7.38
CA PHE A 50 -18.22 -6.53 -8.58
C PHE A 50 -18.12 -7.99 -8.17
N LYS A 51 -18.49 -8.86 -9.10
CA LYS A 51 -18.31 -10.30 -8.93
C LYS A 51 -16.98 -10.72 -9.52
N PRO A 52 -15.98 -11.15 -8.71
CA PRO A 52 -14.72 -11.64 -9.23
C PRO A 52 -14.91 -12.94 -10.00
N THR A 53 -14.15 -13.09 -11.09
CA THR A 53 -14.09 -14.36 -11.83
C THR A 53 -12.69 -14.95 -11.64
N TYR A 54 -12.63 -16.15 -11.06
CA TYR A 54 -11.34 -16.80 -10.82
C TYR A 54 -10.92 -17.63 -12.02
N LEU A 55 -9.70 -17.37 -12.49
CA LEU A 55 -9.07 -18.10 -13.59
C LEU A 55 -8.51 -19.41 -13.07
N GLN A 56 -8.78 -20.48 -13.78
CA GLN A 56 -8.06 -21.73 -13.55
C GLN A 56 -6.61 -21.58 -14.00
N GLY A 57 -5.68 -22.15 -13.27
CA GLY A 57 -4.26 -22.06 -13.59
C GLY A 57 -3.41 -23.10 -12.88
N LYS A 58 -2.15 -23.21 -13.32
CA LYS A 58 -1.13 -24.01 -12.67
C LYS A 58 -0.05 -23.12 -12.09
N GLN A 59 0.07 -23.15 -10.77
CA GLN A 59 1.11 -22.40 -10.07
C GLN A 59 2.46 -23.13 -10.20
N LEU A 60 3.50 -22.38 -10.59
CA LEU A 60 4.88 -22.87 -10.72
C LEU A 60 5.74 -22.25 -9.60
N GLY A 61 5.66 -22.80 -8.39
CA GLY A 61 6.35 -22.27 -7.22
C GLY A 61 5.65 -21.07 -6.59
N ARG A 62 6.22 -19.87 -6.70
CA ARG A 62 5.63 -18.65 -6.11
C ARG A 62 4.34 -18.24 -6.85
N MET A 63 3.40 -17.60 -6.15
CA MET A 63 2.08 -17.17 -6.69
C MET A 63 2.19 -16.32 -7.97
N SER A 64 3.22 -15.50 -8.08
CA SER A 64 3.52 -14.69 -9.28
C SER A 64 3.86 -15.51 -10.54
N ARG A 65 4.08 -16.82 -10.42
CA ARG A 65 4.43 -17.73 -11.53
C ARG A 65 3.27 -18.66 -11.88
N THR A 66 2.08 -18.11 -12.07
CA THR A 66 0.88 -18.87 -12.43
C THR A 66 0.67 -18.84 -13.93
N ILE A 67 0.52 -20.01 -14.56
CA ILE A 67 0.05 -20.13 -15.94
C ILE A 67 -1.47 -20.17 -15.87
N CYS A 68 -2.13 -19.18 -16.48
CA CYS A 68 -3.60 -19.10 -16.50
C CYS A 68 -4.16 -19.83 -17.73
N PHE A 69 -5.23 -20.60 -17.52
CA PHE A 69 -5.93 -21.30 -18.59
C PHE A 69 -7.15 -20.49 -19.08
N GLY A 70 -7.58 -20.73 -20.30
CA GLY A 70 -8.79 -20.15 -20.86
C GLY A 70 -8.70 -18.69 -21.31
N LEU A 71 -7.54 -18.02 -21.17
CA LEU A 71 -7.35 -16.61 -21.57
C LEU A 71 -7.75 -16.34 -23.02
N TRP A 72 -7.44 -17.26 -23.93
CA TRP A 72 -7.85 -17.16 -25.35
C TRP A 72 -9.38 -17.06 -25.51
N GLY A 73 -10.12 -17.95 -24.83
CA GLY A 73 -11.57 -17.97 -24.87
C GLY A 73 -12.18 -16.68 -24.34
N ILE A 74 -11.62 -16.14 -23.26
CA ILE A 74 -12.03 -14.86 -22.66
C ILE A 74 -11.80 -13.71 -23.63
N ILE A 75 -10.61 -13.59 -24.19
CA ILE A 75 -10.25 -12.52 -25.16
C ILE A 75 -11.15 -12.59 -26.38
N LYS A 76 -11.41 -13.80 -26.92
CA LYS A 76 -12.29 -14.01 -28.09
C LYS A 76 -13.74 -13.65 -27.79
N LYS A 77 -14.23 -13.98 -26.59
CA LYS A 77 -15.61 -13.71 -26.14
C LYS A 77 -15.82 -12.22 -25.87
N GLU A 78 -14.94 -11.59 -25.09
CA GLU A 78 -15.14 -10.22 -24.61
C GLU A 78 -14.65 -9.16 -25.60
N LYS A 79 -13.71 -9.49 -26.47
CA LYS A 79 -13.09 -8.58 -27.46
C LYS A 79 -12.66 -7.27 -26.82
N PRO A 80 -11.76 -7.32 -25.79
CA PRO A 80 -11.40 -6.17 -25.01
C PRO A 80 -10.70 -5.09 -25.86
N LYS A 81 -10.84 -3.83 -25.43
CA LYS A 81 -10.02 -2.72 -25.95
C LYS A 81 -8.77 -2.48 -25.12
N VAL A 82 -8.88 -2.66 -23.82
CA VAL A 82 -7.79 -2.51 -22.86
C VAL A 82 -7.74 -3.72 -21.96
N ILE A 83 -6.54 -4.23 -21.71
CA ILE A 83 -6.28 -5.26 -20.70
C ILE A 83 -5.25 -4.69 -19.70
N ILE A 84 -5.60 -4.64 -18.43
CA ILE A 84 -4.68 -4.32 -17.34
C ILE A 84 -4.20 -5.64 -16.72
N VAL A 85 -2.90 -5.81 -16.59
CA VAL A 85 -2.29 -7.04 -16.06
C VAL A 85 -1.23 -6.72 -14.99
N PRO A 86 -0.97 -7.63 -14.02
CA PRO A 86 0.11 -7.42 -13.06
C PRO A 86 1.48 -7.44 -13.75
N GLU A 87 2.44 -6.79 -13.09
CA GLU A 87 3.78 -6.60 -13.58
C GLU A 87 4.53 -7.91 -13.85
N PHE A 88 5.31 -7.95 -14.91
CA PHE A 88 6.37 -8.93 -15.28
C PHE A 88 6.05 -10.41 -15.04
N GLN A 89 4.80 -10.74 -14.72
CA GLN A 89 4.35 -12.08 -14.38
C GLN A 89 4.06 -12.92 -15.64
N ILE A 90 3.95 -14.24 -15.49
CA ILE A 90 3.70 -15.16 -16.61
C ILE A 90 2.44 -14.78 -17.37
N VAL A 91 1.39 -14.32 -16.69
CA VAL A 91 0.14 -13.92 -17.32
C VAL A 91 0.34 -12.76 -18.32
N LEU A 92 1.23 -11.81 -18.04
CA LEU A 92 1.57 -10.75 -19.01
C LEU A 92 2.14 -11.33 -20.30
N TRP A 93 3.06 -12.29 -20.19
CA TRP A 93 3.66 -12.95 -21.35
C TRP A 93 2.62 -13.77 -22.14
N GLN A 94 1.70 -14.44 -21.45
CA GLN A 94 0.59 -15.13 -22.11
C GLN A 94 -0.29 -14.15 -22.90
N ILE A 95 -0.62 -12.98 -22.36
CA ILE A 95 -1.41 -11.94 -23.04
C ILE A 95 -0.64 -11.35 -24.23
N LEU A 96 0.67 -11.08 -24.10
CA LEU A 96 1.52 -10.61 -25.20
C LEU A 96 1.56 -11.62 -26.35
N ILE A 97 1.77 -12.90 -26.04
CA ILE A 97 1.78 -13.99 -27.02
C ILE A 97 0.41 -14.09 -27.72
N LEU A 98 -0.68 -14.06 -26.94
CA LEU A 98 -2.03 -14.12 -27.50
C LEU A 98 -2.34 -12.91 -28.40
N LYS A 99 -1.93 -11.70 -27.99
CA LYS A 99 -2.06 -10.50 -28.83
C LYS A 99 -1.35 -10.67 -30.18
N TRP A 100 -0.13 -11.20 -30.16
CA TRP A 100 0.65 -11.47 -31.37
C TRP A 100 0.02 -12.55 -32.24
N LEU A 101 -0.32 -13.73 -31.68
CA LEU A 101 -0.92 -14.86 -32.41
C LEU A 101 -2.26 -14.52 -33.04
N THR A 102 -3.03 -13.59 -32.42
CA THR A 102 -4.37 -13.24 -32.89
C THR A 102 -4.41 -11.98 -33.73
N CYS A 103 -3.28 -11.33 -33.92
CA CYS A 103 -3.20 -10.00 -34.55
C CYS A 103 -4.18 -8.99 -33.91
N SER A 104 -4.44 -9.14 -32.60
CA SER A 104 -5.42 -8.32 -31.89
C SER A 104 -4.88 -6.92 -31.61
N LYS A 105 -5.78 -5.93 -31.67
CA LYS A 105 -5.42 -4.50 -31.51
C LYS A 105 -5.68 -3.96 -30.11
N PHE A 106 -5.99 -4.82 -29.10
CA PHE A 106 -6.19 -4.34 -27.75
C PHE A 106 -4.90 -3.75 -27.15
N LYS A 107 -5.08 -2.81 -26.26
CA LYS A 107 -3.99 -2.16 -25.52
C LYS A 107 -3.68 -2.95 -24.24
N ILE A 108 -2.40 -3.02 -23.88
CA ILE A 108 -1.94 -3.69 -22.66
C ILE A 108 -1.33 -2.64 -21.74
N ILE A 109 -1.80 -2.62 -20.50
CA ILE A 109 -1.24 -1.79 -19.43
C ILE A 109 -0.72 -2.71 -18.35
N SER A 110 0.54 -2.56 -17.98
CA SER A 110 1.13 -3.30 -16.87
C SER A 110 0.98 -2.51 -15.57
N MET A 111 0.63 -3.19 -14.48
CA MET A 111 0.56 -2.59 -13.15
C MET A 111 1.78 -3.04 -12.35
N CYS A 112 2.69 -2.11 -12.08
CA CYS A 112 4.02 -2.35 -11.54
C CYS A 112 4.16 -1.76 -10.14
N ASP A 113 4.60 -2.58 -9.18
CA ASP A 113 4.78 -2.18 -7.79
C ASP A 113 6.25 -1.79 -7.48
N ASP A 114 7.07 -1.49 -8.50
CA ASP A 114 8.44 -0.99 -8.33
C ASP A 114 8.46 0.32 -7.55
N SER A 115 9.27 0.38 -6.50
CA SER A 115 9.64 1.63 -5.83
C SER A 115 10.86 2.26 -6.49
N TYR A 116 11.05 3.56 -6.30
CA TYR A 116 12.24 4.26 -6.81
C TYR A 116 13.54 3.76 -6.16
N ASP A 117 13.50 3.33 -4.89
CA ASP A 117 14.67 2.73 -4.22
C ASP A 117 15.17 1.47 -4.96
N MET A 118 14.24 0.64 -5.45
CA MET A 118 14.61 -0.55 -6.25
C MET A 118 15.31 -0.18 -7.56
N ILE A 119 14.93 0.96 -8.16
CA ILE A 119 15.51 1.44 -9.41
C ILE A 119 16.87 2.11 -9.16
N ALA A 120 16.93 3.04 -8.21
CA ALA A 120 18.08 3.90 -7.96
C ALA A 120 19.25 3.18 -7.29
N ASN A 121 18.95 2.23 -6.39
CA ASN A 121 19.95 1.53 -5.59
C ASN A 121 20.18 0.08 -6.04
N ASP A 122 19.67 -0.31 -7.22
CA ASP A 122 19.76 -1.68 -7.72
C ASP A 122 19.24 -2.73 -6.72
N ASN A 123 18.34 -2.33 -5.81
CA ASN A 123 17.78 -3.18 -4.77
C ASN A 123 16.61 -4.03 -5.29
N ASP A 124 16.86 -4.69 -6.41
CA ASP A 124 15.87 -5.51 -7.09
C ASP A 124 15.64 -6.86 -6.41
N PHE A 125 14.44 -7.39 -6.55
CA PHE A 125 14.12 -8.76 -6.13
C PHE A 125 14.99 -9.82 -6.80
N SER A 126 15.48 -9.56 -8.03
CA SER A 126 16.39 -10.44 -8.77
C SER A 126 16.97 -9.77 -10.02
N ARG A 127 18.07 -10.34 -10.56
CA ARG A 127 18.64 -9.90 -11.84
C ARG A 127 17.64 -10.02 -13.01
N VAL A 128 16.73 -11.01 -12.94
CA VAL A 128 15.68 -11.19 -13.95
C VAL A 128 14.68 -10.05 -13.88
N HIS A 129 14.27 -9.63 -12.66
CA HIS A 129 13.36 -8.49 -12.47
C HIS A 129 13.95 -7.20 -13.06
N LYS A 130 15.23 -6.93 -12.78
CA LYS A 130 15.96 -5.79 -13.34
C LYS A 130 15.98 -5.80 -14.89
N TRP A 131 16.17 -6.96 -15.50
CA TRP A 131 16.13 -7.10 -16.96
C TRP A 131 14.71 -6.88 -17.51
N LEU A 132 13.69 -7.46 -16.85
CA LEU A 132 12.29 -7.31 -17.24
C LEU A 132 11.82 -5.85 -17.15
N ARG A 133 12.26 -5.08 -16.16
CA ARG A 133 12.01 -3.63 -16.04
C ARG A 133 12.44 -2.86 -17.28
N ARG A 134 13.47 -3.29 -17.98
CA ARG A 134 13.93 -2.64 -19.22
C ARG A 134 13.22 -3.15 -20.47
N LEU A 135 12.76 -4.38 -20.46
CA LEU A 135 12.13 -5.01 -21.63
C LEU A 135 10.62 -4.74 -21.70
N VAL A 136 9.89 -5.00 -20.61
CA VAL A 136 8.42 -4.94 -20.60
C VAL A 136 7.87 -3.56 -21.00
N PRO A 137 8.45 -2.42 -20.56
CA PRO A 137 7.96 -1.10 -20.98
C PRO A 137 7.93 -0.89 -22.49
N ARG A 138 8.78 -1.60 -23.24
CA ARG A 138 8.80 -1.53 -24.71
C ARG A 138 7.70 -2.35 -25.38
N LEU A 139 7.13 -3.31 -24.67
CA LEU A 139 6.16 -4.29 -25.18
C LEU A 139 4.70 -3.95 -24.82
N VAL A 140 4.48 -3.15 -23.78
CA VAL A 140 3.15 -2.73 -23.31
C VAL A 140 2.82 -1.31 -23.76
N ASP A 141 1.55 -0.93 -23.74
CA ASP A 141 1.11 0.40 -24.20
C ASP A 141 1.32 1.47 -23.10
N ASP A 142 1.16 1.16 -21.81
CA ASP A 142 1.49 2.05 -20.69
C ASP A 142 1.76 1.22 -19.40
N ILE A 143 2.21 1.89 -18.33
CA ILE A 143 2.52 1.26 -17.03
C ILE A 143 1.89 2.08 -15.91
N ILE A 144 1.17 1.41 -15.01
CA ILE A 144 0.67 1.98 -13.76
C ILE A 144 1.72 1.74 -12.66
N LEU A 145 2.08 2.78 -11.94
CA LEU A 145 3.13 2.78 -10.92
C LEU A 145 2.63 3.40 -9.62
N LEU A 146 3.06 2.84 -8.50
CA LEU A 146 2.67 3.29 -7.15
C LEU A 146 3.49 4.51 -6.69
N ASP A 147 4.77 4.52 -7.00
CA ASP A 147 5.73 5.56 -6.61
C ASP A 147 5.85 6.62 -7.70
N VAL A 148 5.72 7.89 -7.33
CA VAL A 148 5.81 9.01 -8.27
C VAL A 148 7.21 9.14 -8.88
N LYS A 149 8.27 8.90 -8.11
CA LYS A 149 9.65 8.95 -8.62
C LYS A 149 9.94 7.80 -9.59
N ALA A 150 9.41 6.60 -9.28
CA ALA A 150 9.46 5.49 -10.22
C ALA A 150 8.72 5.85 -11.51
N LYS A 151 7.50 6.44 -11.43
CA LYS A 151 6.75 6.91 -12.59
C LYS A 151 7.55 7.94 -13.41
N ASP A 152 8.24 8.87 -12.76
CA ASP A 152 9.07 9.88 -13.46
C ASP A 152 10.23 9.21 -14.20
N TRP A 153 10.88 8.22 -13.59
CA TRP A 153 11.94 7.43 -14.23
C TRP A 153 11.41 6.66 -15.48
N TYR A 154 10.24 6.00 -15.37
CA TYR A 154 9.63 5.33 -16.52
C TYR A 154 9.21 6.32 -17.62
N GLN A 155 8.72 7.49 -17.22
CA GLN A 155 8.36 8.56 -18.16
C GLN A 155 9.58 9.08 -18.93
N GLU A 156 10.70 9.27 -18.26
CA GLU A 156 11.96 9.72 -18.87
C GLU A 156 12.53 8.68 -19.86
N HIS A 157 12.54 7.40 -19.47
CA HIS A 157 13.22 6.35 -20.25
C HIS A 157 12.34 5.70 -21.33
N PHE A 158 11.03 5.71 -21.16
CA PHE A 158 10.09 5.00 -22.04
C PHE A 158 8.89 5.85 -22.48
N GLN A 159 8.76 7.06 -21.99
CA GLN A 159 7.59 7.95 -22.20
C GLN A 159 6.27 7.32 -21.78
N LYS A 160 6.32 6.49 -20.75
CA LYS A 160 5.19 5.77 -20.14
C LYS A 160 5.20 5.94 -18.65
N GLY A 161 4.02 5.93 -18.04
CA GLY A 161 3.88 6.02 -16.60
C GLY A 161 2.60 6.71 -16.19
N ILE A 162 1.74 5.97 -15.52
CA ILE A 162 0.52 6.44 -14.87
C ILE A 162 0.77 6.34 -13.36
N TRP A 163 0.86 7.47 -12.68
CA TRP A 163 0.99 7.44 -11.23
C TRP A 163 -0.36 7.14 -10.59
N LEU A 164 -0.46 5.99 -9.96
CA LEU A 164 -1.63 5.54 -9.22
C LEU A 164 -1.17 4.92 -7.90
N PRO A 165 -0.93 5.72 -6.86
CA PRO A 165 -0.58 5.23 -5.54
C PRO A 165 -1.73 4.38 -4.97
N ILE A 166 -1.42 3.55 -3.98
CA ILE A 166 -2.48 2.87 -3.23
C ILE A 166 -3.21 3.93 -2.41
N LEU A 167 -4.48 4.14 -2.70
CA LEU A 167 -5.34 5.09 -2.02
C LEU A 167 -6.64 4.39 -1.58
N ARG A 168 -7.15 4.81 -0.44
CA ARG A 168 -8.49 4.47 0.04
C ARG A 168 -9.44 5.61 -0.32
N ASN A 169 -10.70 5.29 -0.45
CA ASN A 169 -11.72 6.32 -0.66
C ASN A 169 -11.83 7.21 0.58
N ASP A 170 -11.43 8.47 0.45
CA ASP A 170 -11.28 9.43 1.55
C ASP A 170 -12.58 9.62 2.35
N ASP A 171 -13.72 9.74 1.67
CA ASP A 171 -15.02 9.94 2.30
C ASP A 171 -15.45 8.70 3.08
N LEU A 172 -15.38 7.53 2.44
CA LEU A 172 -15.77 6.26 3.08
C LEU A 172 -14.90 5.93 4.30
N GLU A 173 -13.61 6.20 4.24
CA GLU A 173 -12.71 5.94 5.36
C GLU A 173 -12.93 6.98 6.48
N SER A 174 -13.15 8.24 6.17
CA SER A 174 -13.49 9.27 7.17
C SER A 174 -14.71 8.87 8.00
N ASP A 175 -15.75 8.36 7.37
CA ASP A 175 -16.96 7.90 8.06
C ASP A 175 -16.67 6.68 8.96
N LYS A 176 -15.82 5.75 8.51
CA LYS A 176 -15.41 4.61 9.34
C LYS A 176 -14.63 5.06 10.59
N TYR A 177 -13.71 6.04 10.47
CA TYR A 177 -12.99 6.59 11.62
C TYR A 177 -13.92 7.32 12.59
N ARG A 178 -14.93 8.05 12.10
CA ARG A 178 -15.97 8.68 12.94
C ARG A 178 -16.78 7.63 13.70
N LYS A 179 -17.19 6.57 13.01
CA LYS A 179 -18.02 5.49 13.59
C LYS A 179 -17.32 4.79 14.76
N VAL A 180 -16.01 4.57 14.68
CA VAL A 180 -15.25 3.87 15.74
C VAL A 180 -14.74 4.80 16.83
N LEU A 181 -15.04 6.10 16.80
CA LEU A 181 -14.57 7.06 17.82
C LEU A 181 -14.97 6.70 19.26
N PRO A 182 -16.21 6.24 19.56
CA PRO A 182 -16.56 5.79 20.92
C PRO A 182 -15.63 4.67 21.40
N ARG A 183 -15.34 3.70 20.53
CA ARG A 183 -14.41 2.59 20.86
C ARG A 183 -12.99 3.11 21.09
N SER A 184 -12.54 4.10 20.33
CA SER A 184 -11.24 4.75 20.52
C SER A 184 -11.12 5.39 21.92
N ILE A 185 -12.19 6.04 22.39
CA ILE A 185 -12.24 6.67 23.72
C ILE A 185 -12.15 5.60 24.83
N GLU A 186 -12.89 4.49 24.70
CA GLU A 186 -12.85 3.37 25.64
C GLU A 186 -11.45 2.76 25.74
N ILE A 187 -10.83 2.45 24.58
CA ILE A 187 -9.49 1.88 24.53
C ILE A 187 -8.48 2.86 25.15
N ALA A 188 -8.54 4.14 24.79
CA ALA A 188 -7.61 5.13 25.31
C ALA A 188 -7.75 5.30 26.84
N ALA A 189 -8.97 5.24 27.38
CA ALA A 189 -9.20 5.27 28.83
C ALA A 189 -8.63 4.02 29.50
N HIS A 190 -8.85 2.84 28.94
CA HIS A 190 -8.35 1.57 29.47
C HIS A 190 -6.81 1.54 29.61
N TYR A 191 -6.10 2.09 28.59
CA TYR A 191 -4.62 2.13 28.58
C TYR A 191 -4.03 3.43 29.15
N GLY A 192 -4.83 4.34 29.70
CA GLY A 192 -4.34 5.63 30.22
C GLY A 192 -3.79 6.58 29.15
N LEU A 193 -4.32 6.49 27.91
CA LEU A 193 -3.83 7.23 26.74
C LEU A 193 -4.71 8.42 26.35
N SER A 194 -5.73 8.75 27.15
CA SER A 194 -6.72 9.78 26.80
C SER A 194 -6.09 11.15 26.56
N THR A 195 -5.05 11.51 27.33
CA THR A 195 -4.32 12.77 27.24
C THR A 195 -2.84 12.60 26.91
N THR A 196 -2.36 11.36 26.80
CA THR A 196 -0.97 11.03 26.46
C THR A 196 -0.81 10.92 24.96
N LYS A 197 0.22 11.56 24.38
CA LYS A 197 0.57 11.40 22.96
C LYS A 197 1.03 10.00 22.68
N VAL A 198 0.66 9.49 21.51
CA VAL A 198 0.92 8.11 21.09
C VAL A 198 1.63 8.08 19.76
N ILE A 199 2.77 7.38 19.73
CA ILE A 199 3.43 6.94 18.49
C ILE A 199 2.94 5.52 18.22
N LEU A 200 2.46 5.27 17.00
CA LEU A 200 1.93 3.98 16.58
C LEU A 200 2.79 3.38 15.48
N PHE A 201 3.08 2.09 15.61
CA PHE A 201 3.54 1.24 14.53
C PHE A 201 2.50 0.13 14.29
N VAL A 202 2.23 -0.17 13.02
CA VAL A 202 1.37 -1.28 12.60
C VAL A 202 2.07 -2.06 11.49
N GLY A 203 2.27 -3.37 11.68
CA GLY A 203 2.86 -4.23 10.66
C GLY A 203 3.40 -5.55 11.19
N ARG A 204 3.86 -6.41 10.29
CA ARG A 204 4.55 -7.65 10.67
C ARG A 204 5.84 -7.34 11.43
N LEU A 205 6.13 -8.09 12.47
CA LEU A 205 7.37 -7.94 13.25
C LEU A 205 8.46 -8.81 12.64
N VAL A 206 9.01 -8.33 11.52
CA VAL A 206 10.06 -9.00 10.74
C VAL A 206 11.20 -8.01 10.47
N LYS A 207 12.41 -8.50 10.27
CA LYS A 207 13.65 -7.73 10.17
C LYS A 207 13.58 -6.53 9.22
N VAL A 208 12.94 -6.69 8.07
CA VAL A 208 12.82 -5.60 7.08
C VAL A 208 11.95 -4.44 7.54
N LYS A 209 11.10 -4.63 8.58
CA LYS A 209 10.29 -3.55 9.15
C LYS A 209 11.05 -2.68 10.14
N ASN A 210 12.23 -3.13 10.60
CA ASN A 210 13.16 -2.37 11.45
C ASN A 210 12.50 -1.78 12.71
N VAL A 211 11.69 -2.62 13.38
CA VAL A 211 10.99 -2.19 14.61
C VAL A 211 11.98 -1.96 15.75
N SER A 212 13.11 -2.68 15.78
CA SER A 212 14.21 -2.41 16.70
C SER A 212 14.72 -0.97 16.59
N GLY A 213 14.91 -0.46 15.36
CA GLY A 213 15.29 0.93 15.12
C GLY A 213 14.24 1.93 15.61
N ILE A 214 12.93 1.59 15.56
CA ILE A 214 11.86 2.41 16.16
C ILE A 214 12.02 2.48 17.68
N ILE A 215 12.21 1.34 18.35
CA ILE A 215 12.39 1.27 19.81
C ILE A 215 13.65 2.03 20.24
N GLU A 216 14.76 1.90 19.51
CA GLU A 216 15.99 2.62 19.77
C GLU A 216 15.87 4.14 19.59
N ALA A 217 15.14 4.58 18.55
CA ALA A 217 14.83 5.99 18.35
C ALA A 217 13.92 6.52 19.48
N TYR A 218 12.88 5.78 19.82
CA TYR A 218 11.99 6.12 20.92
C TYR A 218 12.72 6.27 22.26
N ALA A 219 13.68 5.39 22.55
CA ALA A 219 14.49 5.49 23.76
C ALA A 219 15.26 6.83 23.85
N ARG A 220 15.65 7.42 22.71
CA ARG A 220 16.42 8.67 22.61
C ARG A 220 15.57 9.94 22.56
N MET A 221 14.25 9.80 22.40
CA MET A 221 13.34 10.95 22.35
C MET A 221 13.30 11.72 23.67
N THR A 222 13.05 13.02 23.55
CA THR A 222 12.88 13.94 24.69
C THR A 222 11.40 14.23 25.00
N GLU A 223 10.54 14.15 24.01
CA GLU A 223 9.11 14.36 24.18
C GLU A 223 8.44 13.24 24.99
N HIS A 224 7.48 13.62 25.82
CA HIS A 224 6.69 12.66 26.60
C HIS A 224 5.58 12.07 25.74
N CYS A 225 5.69 10.79 25.45
CA CYS A 225 4.71 10.03 24.66
C CYS A 225 4.83 8.53 24.98
N LYS A 226 3.88 7.74 24.46
CA LYS A 226 3.90 6.27 24.52
C LYS A 226 4.12 5.69 23.13
N LEU A 227 4.91 4.63 23.03
CA LEU A 227 5.05 3.84 21.81
C LEU A 227 4.13 2.63 21.89
N VAL A 228 3.27 2.48 20.86
CA VAL A 228 2.36 1.34 20.70
C VAL A 228 2.75 0.59 19.44
N ILE A 229 2.94 -0.73 19.56
CA ILE A 229 3.31 -1.65 18.49
C ILE A 229 2.19 -2.65 18.30
N ILE A 230 1.57 -2.62 17.12
CA ILE A 230 0.52 -3.54 16.70
C ILE A 230 1.06 -4.43 15.59
N GLY A 231 1.00 -5.73 15.80
CA GLY A 231 1.45 -6.73 14.85
C GLY A 231 2.04 -7.95 15.53
N ASP A 232 2.44 -8.91 14.70
CA ASP A 232 3.05 -10.16 15.13
C ASP A 232 4.14 -10.58 14.14
N GLY A 233 5.04 -11.43 14.55
CA GLY A 233 6.13 -11.93 13.71
C GLY A 233 7.29 -12.53 14.49
N GLU A 234 8.25 -13.05 13.75
CA GLU A 234 9.42 -13.77 14.29
C GLU A 234 10.29 -12.96 15.26
N GLU A 235 10.28 -11.63 15.15
CA GLU A 235 11.07 -10.75 16.03
C GLU A 235 10.36 -10.36 17.34
N MET A 236 9.12 -10.81 17.61
CA MET A 236 8.35 -10.39 18.78
C MET A 236 9.13 -10.50 20.09
N ASN A 237 9.75 -11.65 20.36
CA ASN A 237 10.45 -11.89 21.63
C ASN A 237 11.69 -11.00 21.77
N ASP A 238 12.46 -10.83 20.70
CA ASP A 238 13.67 -10.00 20.69
C ASP A 238 13.31 -8.51 20.87
N LEU A 239 12.23 -8.06 20.24
CA LEU A 239 11.73 -6.69 20.37
C LEU A 239 11.20 -6.39 21.79
N GLN A 240 10.52 -7.35 22.43
CA GLN A 240 10.08 -7.21 23.83
C GLN A 240 11.26 -7.19 24.78
N ALA A 241 12.30 -8.01 24.56
CA ALA A 241 13.53 -7.98 25.32
C ALA A 241 14.26 -6.62 25.19
N LEU A 242 14.37 -6.10 23.95
CA LEU A 242 14.92 -4.78 23.69
C LEU A 242 14.11 -3.67 24.40
N ALA A 243 12.79 -3.70 24.28
CA ALA A 243 11.92 -2.73 24.93
C ALA A 243 12.04 -2.74 26.46
N SER A 244 12.26 -3.92 27.05
CA SER A 244 12.48 -4.06 28.49
C SER A 244 13.82 -3.49 28.96
N SER A 245 14.78 -3.29 28.06
CA SER A 245 16.10 -2.71 28.36
C SER A 245 16.12 -1.18 28.36
N ILE A 246 15.05 -0.53 27.88
CA ILE A 246 14.95 0.93 27.87
C ILE A 246 14.13 1.44 29.05
N SER A 247 14.32 2.71 29.45
CA SER A 247 13.63 3.34 30.57
C SER A 247 12.20 3.77 30.28
N LYS A 248 11.72 3.61 29.02
CA LYS A 248 10.40 4.02 28.56
C LYS A 248 9.53 2.82 28.26
N GLU A 249 8.25 2.92 28.60
CA GLU A 249 7.29 1.85 28.35
C GLU A 249 6.90 1.75 26.88
N VAL A 250 6.94 0.52 26.35
CA VAL A 250 6.48 0.17 25.01
C VAL A 250 5.32 -0.83 25.14
N LEU A 251 4.21 -0.52 24.50
CA LEU A 251 3.01 -1.35 24.55
C LEU A 251 2.93 -2.25 23.29
N PHE A 252 3.03 -3.57 23.48
CA PHE A 252 2.85 -4.57 22.43
C PHE A 252 1.44 -5.15 22.54
N LEU A 253 0.66 -5.08 21.45
CA LEU A 253 -0.75 -5.48 21.44
C LEU A 253 -1.04 -6.73 20.60
N GLY A 254 0.00 -7.30 19.98
CA GLY A 254 -0.22 -8.39 19.04
C GLY A 254 -0.94 -7.94 17.76
N ARG A 255 -1.51 -8.89 17.03
CA ARG A 255 -2.25 -8.63 15.79
C ARG A 255 -3.65 -8.08 16.09
N ILE A 256 -3.96 -6.92 15.56
CA ILE A 256 -5.28 -6.27 15.64
C ILE A 256 -5.71 -5.91 14.22
N GLU A 257 -7.00 -6.08 13.92
CA GLU A 257 -7.58 -5.83 12.59
C GLU A 257 -8.93 -5.10 12.69
N GLY A 258 -9.47 -4.68 11.53
CA GLY A 258 -10.81 -4.18 11.40
C GLY A 258 -11.09 -2.87 12.14
N GLU A 259 -12.23 -2.80 12.81
CA GLU A 259 -12.68 -1.59 13.52
C GLU A 259 -11.78 -1.25 14.73
N GLU A 260 -11.25 -2.26 15.40
CA GLU A 260 -10.34 -2.05 16.53
C GLU A 260 -9.00 -1.45 16.10
N LEU A 261 -8.45 -1.88 14.98
CA LEU A 261 -7.26 -1.26 14.40
C LEU A 261 -7.53 0.21 14.02
N ARG A 262 -8.70 0.52 13.44
CA ARG A 262 -9.09 1.92 13.16
C ARG A 262 -9.20 2.75 14.44
N ALA A 263 -9.68 2.16 15.53
CA ALA A 263 -9.71 2.85 16.82
C ALA A 263 -8.30 3.23 17.29
N TRP A 264 -7.31 2.39 17.10
CA TRP A 264 -5.92 2.69 17.41
C TRP A 264 -5.33 3.81 16.53
N TYR A 265 -5.65 3.88 15.25
CA TYR A 265 -5.27 5.02 14.42
C TYR A 265 -5.90 6.34 14.92
N ASN A 266 -7.14 6.34 15.42
CA ASN A 266 -7.75 7.53 16.06
C ASN A 266 -7.03 7.94 17.35
N ILE A 267 -6.49 6.98 18.12
CA ILE A 267 -5.75 7.23 19.36
C ILE A 267 -4.35 7.79 19.08
N ALA A 268 -3.70 7.32 18.04
CA ALA A 268 -2.33 7.69 17.70
C ALA A 268 -2.20 9.12 17.20
N ASP A 269 -1.14 9.83 17.56
CA ASP A 269 -0.83 11.19 17.11
C ASP A 269 0.21 11.18 16.01
N VAL A 270 1.18 10.25 16.10
CA VAL A 270 2.24 10.04 15.12
C VAL A 270 2.25 8.58 14.72
N PHE A 271 2.39 8.31 13.43
CA PHE A 271 2.61 6.97 12.90
C PHE A 271 4.04 6.85 12.37
N VAL A 272 4.70 5.73 12.65
CA VAL A 272 6.09 5.50 12.25
C VAL A 272 6.25 4.24 11.42
N LEU A 273 7.00 4.32 10.31
CA LEU A 273 7.36 3.18 9.46
C LEU A 273 8.83 3.30 9.03
N LEU A 274 9.73 2.53 9.65
CA LEU A 274 11.17 2.57 9.39
C LEU A 274 11.68 1.38 8.56
N SER A 275 10.85 0.82 7.70
CA SER A 275 11.23 -0.34 6.89
C SER A 275 12.51 -0.07 6.08
N THR A 276 13.41 -1.05 6.06
CA THR A 276 14.64 -1.04 5.25
C THR A 276 14.40 -1.50 3.82
N LEU A 277 13.27 -2.18 3.59
CA LEU A 277 12.74 -2.55 2.28
C LEU A 277 11.20 -2.57 2.37
N GLU A 278 10.56 -1.66 1.65
CA GLU A 278 9.09 -1.53 1.62
C GLU A 278 8.63 -1.12 0.23
N PRO A 279 8.06 -2.01 -0.58
CA PRO A 279 7.59 -1.65 -1.92
C PRO A 279 6.61 -0.49 -1.91
N TYR A 280 5.70 -0.47 -0.92
CA TYR A 280 4.79 0.67 -0.78
C TYR A 280 4.60 1.12 0.68
N GLY A 281 3.93 0.34 1.54
CA GLY A 281 3.56 0.71 2.91
C GLY A 281 2.15 1.29 2.99
N ALA A 282 1.14 0.49 2.63
CA ALA A 282 -0.27 0.91 2.56
C ALA A 282 -0.82 1.46 3.90
N VAL A 283 -0.27 1.04 5.03
CA VAL A 283 -0.60 1.54 6.38
C VAL A 283 -0.42 3.06 6.55
N ILE A 284 0.42 3.69 5.71
CA ILE A 284 0.59 5.15 5.68
C ILE A 284 -0.69 5.85 5.23
N ASN A 285 -1.42 5.23 4.29
CA ASN A 285 -2.73 5.73 3.85
C ASN A 285 -3.70 5.78 5.03
N GLU A 286 -3.80 4.69 5.77
CA GLU A 286 -4.69 4.57 6.92
C GLU A 286 -4.33 5.60 8.00
N ALA A 287 -3.04 5.75 8.29
CA ALA A 287 -2.55 6.73 9.26
C ALA A 287 -2.85 8.18 8.85
N LEU A 288 -2.58 8.56 7.59
CA LEU A 288 -2.88 9.90 7.09
C LEU A 288 -4.37 10.21 7.07
N LEU A 289 -5.21 9.23 6.70
CA LEU A 289 -6.68 9.37 6.70
C LEU A 289 -7.24 9.53 8.11
N ALA A 290 -6.62 8.91 9.11
CA ALA A 290 -6.96 9.10 10.53
C ALA A 290 -6.39 10.41 11.12
N GLY A 291 -5.68 11.21 10.33
CA GLY A 291 -5.08 12.48 10.78
C GLY A 291 -3.82 12.30 11.62
N ASN A 292 -3.11 11.18 11.47
CA ASN A 292 -1.80 11.00 12.10
C ASN A 292 -0.70 11.74 11.33
N ARG A 293 0.24 12.33 12.04
CA ARG A 293 1.49 12.80 11.47
C ARG A 293 2.41 11.60 11.21
N ILE A 294 3.28 11.69 10.21
CA ILE A 294 4.05 10.55 9.72
C ILE A 294 5.56 10.74 9.94
N VAL A 295 6.24 9.68 10.39
CA VAL A 295 7.69 9.51 10.21
C VAL A 295 7.92 8.25 9.40
N ILE A 296 8.49 8.38 8.21
CA ILE A 296 8.59 7.27 7.24
C ILE A 296 10.00 7.13 6.71
N SER A 297 10.42 5.88 6.49
CA SER A 297 11.64 5.55 5.78
C SER A 297 11.63 6.04 4.33
N GLN A 298 12.73 6.64 3.87
CA GLN A 298 12.94 6.97 2.46
C GLN A 298 12.91 5.76 1.52
N LYS A 299 13.00 4.54 2.07
CA LYS A 299 12.96 3.26 1.34
C LYS A 299 11.54 2.70 1.18
N ALA A 300 10.53 3.38 1.68
CA ALA A 300 9.13 3.01 1.49
C ALA A 300 8.50 3.79 0.34
N GLY A 301 7.81 3.10 -0.59
CA GLY A 301 7.17 3.73 -1.75
C GLY A 301 6.12 4.77 -1.36
N ALA A 302 5.41 4.59 -0.24
CA ALA A 302 4.44 5.55 0.30
C ALA A 302 5.06 6.86 0.82
N CYS A 303 6.40 7.01 0.83
CA CYS A 303 7.03 8.30 1.13
C CYS A 303 6.59 9.39 0.14
N CYS A 304 6.10 9.03 -1.05
CA CYS A 304 5.50 9.96 -2.01
C CYS A 304 4.22 10.67 -1.51
N LEU A 305 3.58 10.16 -0.46
CA LEU A 305 2.40 10.76 0.20
C LEU A 305 2.80 11.73 1.33
N VAL A 306 4.08 11.75 1.70
CA VAL A 306 4.57 12.52 2.86
C VAL A 306 5.30 13.78 2.41
N SER A 307 4.95 14.89 3.04
CA SER A 307 5.54 16.21 2.87
C SER A 307 5.75 16.89 4.24
N LYS A 308 6.42 18.04 4.26
CA LYS A 308 6.64 18.81 5.50
C LYS A 308 5.34 19.17 6.25
N ASP A 309 4.19 19.21 5.56
CA ASP A 309 2.91 19.53 6.17
C ASP A 309 2.34 18.38 7.01
N ASN A 310 2.60 17.12 6.62
CA ASN A 310 1.99 15.94 7.24
C ASN A 310 3.00 14.96 7.84
N GLY A 311 4.32 15.18 7.65
CA GLY A 311 5.32 14.26 8.22
C GLY A 311 6.75 14.54 7.79
N GLU A 312 7.63 13.60 8.09
CA GLU A 312 9.05 13.62 7.74
C GLU A 312 9.50 12.29 7.14
N ILE A 313 10.40 12.39 6.15
CA ILE A 313 11.05 11.24 5.51
C ILE A 313 12.47 11.14 6.08
N VAL A 314 12.85 9.97 6.60
CA VAL A 314 14.11 9.75 7.27
C VAL A 314 14.88 8.56 6.67
N ASP A 315 16.19 8.53 6.88
CA ASP A 315 16.99 7.32 6.64
C ASP A 315 16.74 6.32 7.78
N PRO A 316 16.27 5.09 7.50
CA PRO A 316 15.94 4.10 8.53
C PRO A 316 17.15 3.62 9.35
N TYR A 317 18.37 3.93 8.93
CA TYR A 317 19.60 3.57 9.64
C TYR A 317 20.12 4.69 10.55
N HIS A 318 19.59 5.92 10.44
CA HIS A 318 20.02 7.07 11.24
C HIS A 318 19.10 7.27 12.45
N ILE A 319 19.34 6.49 13.52
CA ILE A 319 18.48 6.43 14.71
C ILE A 319 18.32 7.80 15.39
N VAL A 320 19.39 8.60 15.51
CA VAL A 320 19.33 9.93 16.14
C VAL A 320 18.47 10.89 15.32
N GLU A 321 18.60 10.88 14.01
CA GLU A 321 17.76 11.69 13.12
C GLU A 321 16.28 11.28 13.22
N THR A 322 16.03 9.98 13.26
CA THR A 322 14.69 9.42 13.46
C THR A 322 14.09 9.87 14.79
N ALA A 323 14.84 9.81 15.90
CA ALA A 323 14.40 10.30 17.20
C ALA A 323 14.04 11.79 17.16
N ASN A 324 14.88 12.62 16.55
CA ASN A 324 14.63 14.05 16.38
C ASN A 324 13.40 14.31 15.50
N ALA A 325 13.18 13.53 14.45
CA ALA A 325 11.99 13.62 13.60
C ALA A 325 10.72 13.24 14.39
N LEU A 326 10.77 12.17 15.15
CA LEU A 326 9.65 11.77 16.03
C LEU A 326 9.34 12.87 17.06
N ASP A 327 10.35 13.45 17.73
CA ASP A 327 10.17 14.57 18.66
C ASP A 327 9.49 15.76 17.98
N ARG A 328 9.93 16.14 16.78
CA ARG A 328 9.30 17.24 16.02
C ARG A 328 7.86 16.92 15.67
N GLN A 329 7.57 15.70 15.19
CA GLN A 329 6.19 15.34 14.80
C GLN A 329 5.26 15.22 16.01
N VAL A 330 5.74 14.74 17.17
CA VAL A 330 5.00 14.72 18.43
C VAL A 330 4.68 16.16 18.89
N ARG A 331 5.61 17.11 18.79
CA ARG A 331 5.34 18.53 19.08
C ARG A 331 4.31 19.13 18.11
N MET A 332 4.47 18.89 16.82
CA MET A 332 3.57 19.41 15.77
C MET A 332 2.16 18.82 15.84
N ALA A 333 1.96 17.67 16.48
CA ALA A 333 0.63 17.12 16.74
C ALA A 333 -0.18 17.99 17.74
N GLY A 334 0.48 18.94 18.44
CA GLY A 334 -0.16 19.82 19.42
C GLY A 334 -0.54 19.12 20.72
N ASP A 335 -1.20 19.82 21.61
CA ASP A 335 -1.63 19.22 22.90
C ASP A 335 -2.81 18.28 22.72
N LYS A 336 -2.71 17.12 23.33
CA LYS A 336 -3.78 16.12 23.35
C LYS A 336 -4.60 16.28 24.63
N LYS A 337 -5.78 16.82 24.48
CA LYS A 337 -6.74 17.01 25.61
C LYS A 337 -7.75 15.90 25.70
N GLU A 338 -8.07 15.28 24.58
CA GLU A 338 -9.07 14.22 24.46
C GLU A 338 -8.87 13.41 23.17
N ILE A 339 -9.50 12.26 23.06
CA ILE A 339 -9.61 11.50 21.81
C ILE A 339 -10.75 12.09 21.00
N ARG A 340 -10.43 12.58 19.79
CA ARG A 340 -11.40 13.19 18.87
C ARG A 340 -11.14 12.77 17.44
N PHE A 341 -12.15 12.87 16.61
CA PHE A 341 -11.96 12.75 15.15
C PHE A 341 -11.06 13.88 14.66
N ARG A 342 -10.09 13.51 13.83
CA ARG A 342 -9.16 14.46 13.19
C ARG A 342 -9.37 14.47 11.69
N PRO A 343 -9.24 15.64 11.02
CA PRO A 343 -9.25 15.70 9.57
C PRO A 343 -8.08 14.89 8.98
N SER A 344 -8.31 14.31 7.81
CA SER A 344 -7.27 13.64 7.04
C SER A 344 -6.09 14.59 6.74
N LEU A 345 -4.88 14.08 6.88
CA LEU A 345 -3.65 14.74 6.45
C LEU A 345 -3.21 14.28 5.05
N MET A 346 -4.03 13.49 4.35
CA MET A 346 -3.77 13.07 2.98
C MET A 346 -3.75 14.27 2.04
N LYS A 347 -2.73 14.36 1.18
CA LYS A 347 -2.57 15.42 0.18
C LYS A 347 -2.99 14.99 -1.23
N VAL A 348 -3.20 13.71 -1.40
CA VAL A 348 -3.56 13.11 -2.70
C VAL A 348 -4.95 12.54 -2.58
N SER A 349 -5.93 13.13 -3.27
CA SER A 349 -7.31 12.67 -3.27
C SER A 349 -7.48 11.39 -4.10
N PHE A 350 -8.20 10.43 -3.56
CA PHE A 350 -8.60 9.22 -4.28
C PHE A 350 -9.39 9.56 -5.55
N GLN A 351 -10.38 10.45 -5.44
CA GLN A 351 -11.24 10.82 -6.57
C GLN A 351 -10.44 11.48 -7.70
N GLU A 352 -9.49 12.37 -7.37
CA GLU A 352 -8.63 13.00 -8.38
C GLU A 352 -7.77 11.98 -9.12
N ARG A 353 -7.19 11.00 -8.39
CA ARG A 353 -6.38 9.96 -9.01
C ARG A 353 -7.21 9.01 -9.86
N MET A 354 -8.42 8.67 -9.45
CA MET A 354 -9.32 7.86 -10.27
C MET A 354 -9.77 8.62 -11.53
N ASN A 355 -10.08 9.90 -11.43
CA ASN A 355 -10.41 10.73 -12.59
C ASN A 355 -9.24 10.82 -13.58
N TYR A 356 -8.01 11.00 -13.08
CA TYR A 356 -6.80 10.98 -13.91
C TYR A 356 -6.61 9.62 -14.61
N LEU A 357 -6.78 8.51 -13.88
CA LEU A 357 -6.71 7.17 -14.46
C LEU A 357 -7.75 7.00 -15.58
N MET A 358 -9.01 7.40 -15.34
CA MET A 358 -10.08 7.34 -16.35
C MET A 358 -9.70 8.09 -17.63
N GLN A 359 -9.20 9.31 -17.51
CA GLN A 359 -8.78 10.12 -18.66
C GLN A 359 -7.62 9.46 -19.42
N ARG A 360 -6.62 8.91 -18.72
CA ARG A 360 -5.49 8.22 -19.33
C ARG A 360 -5.94 6.95 -20.07
N LEU A 361 -6.79 6.13 -19.45
CA LEU A 361 -7.35 4.92 -20.06
C LEU A 361 -8.17 5.24 -21.32
N GLN A 362 -8.93 6.35 -21.30
CA GLN A 362 -9.69 6.80 -22.46
C GLN A 362 -8.78 7.21 -23.61
N ARG A 363 -7.70 7.96 -23.36
CA ARG A 363 -6.70 8.33 -24.37
C ARG A 363 -6.03 7.09 -24.97
N ILE A 364 -5.52 6.19 -24.13
CA ILE A 364 -4.89 4.93 -24.57
C ILE A 364 -5.84 4.13 -25.46
N ARG A 365 -7.13 4.05 -25.09
CA ARG A 365 -8.17 3.38 -25.88
C ARG A 365 -8.37 4.01 -27.27
N LEU A 366 -8.21 5.33 -27.38
CA LEU A 366 -8.35 6.08 -28.65
C LEU A 366 -7.05 6.09 -29.45
N GLY A 367 -5.92 5.66 -28.88
CA GLY A 367 -4.60 5.68 -29.50
C GLY A 367 -3.95 7.09 -29.50
N LEU A 368 -4.35 7.94 -28.53
CA LEU A 368 -3.88 9.32 -28.33
C LEU A 368 -2.81 9.40 -27.24
#